data_1cba8d4e6b57699326270243e00d3e06
#
_entry.id   1cba8d4e6b57699326270243e00d3e06
#
_cell.length_a   1.000
_cell.length_b   1.000
_cell.length_c   1.000
_cell.angle_alpha   90.00
_cell.angle_beta   90.00
_cell.angle_gamma   90.00
#
_symmetry.space_group_name_H-M   'P 1'
#
loop_
_entity.id
_entity.type
_entity.pdbx_description
1 polymer ?
#
loop_
_entity_poly.entity_id
_entity_poly.type
_entity_poly.pdbx_seq_one_letter_code
_entity_poly.pdbx_strand_id
1 'polypeptide(L)'
;MTLKILILAFLLLLAGLYPASGYGKSVEDLVGVFSISKEIKIGGSSQCFSSEKSSDPLAPPLIGQAGPLSDDQAPGIAGLSIEPQKISLASPQPVNLTAHLIDDQAIWAAEAAFSGPGGESITALFSSQNRSSGTESDGFYSSQISLPGNISGQWSLQNLTLVDREGNRRVLSGTELESLGLPTAITVS
;
A
#
# COMPACT_ATOMS: atom_id res chain seq x y z
N MET A 1 -4.57 6.33 -32.72
CA MET A 1 -3.10 6.16 -32.73
C MET A 1 -2.65 6.03 -31.30
N THR A 2 -2.26 4.85 -30.92
CA THR A 2 -2.35 4.31 -29.57
C THR A 2 -1.12 4.63 -28.72
N LEU A 3 -1.33 4.75 -27.41
CA LEU A 3 -0.35 4.98 -26.32
C LEU A 3 0.99 4.22 -26.48
N LYS A 4 0.98 3.06 -27.13
CA LYS A 4 2.19 2.26 -27.43
C LYS A 4 3.22 2.96 -28.34
N ILE A 5 2.78 3.84 -29.23
CA ILE A 5 3.67 4.59 -30.13
C ILE A 5 4.35 5.73 -29.38
N LEU A 6 3.68 6.32 -28.39
CA LEU A 6 4.25 7.41 -27.57
C LEU A 6 5.37 6.89 -26.64
N ILE A 7 5.23 5.68 -26.11
CA ILE A 7 6.25 5.06 -25.23
C ILE A 7 7.50 4.70 -26.05
N LEU A 8 7.33 4.24 -27.28
CA LEU A 8 8.46 3.92 -28.16
C LEU A 8 9.23 5.18 -28.59
N ALA A 9 8.51 6.29 -28.82
CA ALA A 9 9.14 7.59 -29.17
C ALA A 9 9.92 8.19 -27.99
N PHE A 10 9.45 8.00 -26.75
CA PHE A 10 10.13 8.48 -25.54
C PHE A 10 11.40 7.69 -25.22
N LEU A 11 11.39 6.38 -25.46
CA LEU A 11 12.56 5.50 -25.32
C LEU A 11 13.67 5.82 -26.36
N LEU A 12 13.29 6.21 -27.58
CA LEU A 12 14.25 6.62 -28.61
C LEU A 12 14.89 8.00 -28.35
N LEU A 13 14.18 8.89 -27.63
CA LEU A 13 14.73 10.21 -27.26
C LEU A 13 15.76 10.13 -26.13
N LEU A 14 15.64 9.15 -25.23
CA LEU A 14 16.60 8.91 -24.15
C LEU A 14 17.89 8.24 -24.63
N ALA A 15 17.86 7.52 -25.74
CA ALA A 15 19.04 6.89 -26.33
C ALA A 15 20.00 7.87 -27.02
N GLY A 16 19.56 9.12 -27.28
CA GLY A 16 20.36 10.16 -27.93
C GLY A 16 21.21 11.03 -26.98
N LEU A 17 21.13 10.86 -25.68
CA LEU A 17 21.74 11.75 -24.67
C LEU A 17 22.97 11.17 -23.93
N TYR A 18 23.43 9.95 -24.29
CA TYR A 18 24.66 9.40 -23.72
C TYR A 18 25.74 9.21 -24.80
N PRO A 19 26.94 9.79 -24.64
CA PRO A 19 28.06 9.55 -25.54
C PRO A 19 28.55 8.11 -25.36
N ALA A 20 28.76 7.44 -26.49
CA ALA A 20 29.28 6.09 -26.58
C ALA A 20 30.69 6.02 -26.00
N SER A 21 30.84 5.34 -24.87
CA SER A 21 32.11 4.70 -24.52
C SER A 21 31.83 3.24 -24.12
N GLY A 22 32.21 2.40 -25.03
CA GLY A 22 32.52 1.00 -25.01
C GLY A 22 32.03 0.14 -23.84
N TYR A 23 30.92 -0.59 -24.07
CA TYR A 23 30.76 -1.99 -23.69
C TYR A 23 29.56 -2.53 -24.49
N GLY A 24 29.89 -3.31 -25.53
CA GLY A 24 28.89 -4.00 -26.36
C GLY A 24 28.18 -5.08 -25.56
N LYS A 25 26.90 -4.84 -25.27
CA LYS A 25 25.90 -5.87 -25.02
C LYS A 25 24.62 -5.47 -25.75
N SER A 26 24.15 -6.34 -26.62
CA SER A 26 22.94 -6.15 -27.40
C SER A 26 21.71 -6.22 -26.48
N VAL A 27 20.63 -5.54 -26.91
CA VAL A 27 19.35 -5.48 -26.20
C VAL A 27 18.73 -6.88 -26.00
N GLU A 28 19.20 -7.88 -26.69
CA GLU A 28 18.76 -9.27 -26.58
C GLU A 28 19.28 -9.97 -25.31
N ASP A 29 20.39 -9.49 -24.72
CA ASP A 29 20.95 -10.03 -23.46
C ASP A 29 20.17 -9.58 -22.21
N LEU A 30 19.27 -8.62 -22.32
CA LEU A 30 18.47 -8.12 -21.19
C LEU A 30 17.13 -8.84 -21.01
N VAL A 31 16.69 -9.63 -21.99
CA VAL A 31 15.43 -10.40 -21.90
C VAL A 31 15.63 -11.75 -21.23
N GLY A 32 16.89 -12.21 -21.08
CA GLY A 32 17.24 -13.53 -20.56
C GLY A 32 17.37 -13.65 -19.02
N VAL A 33 17.22 -12.59 -18.24
CA VAL A 33 17.59 -12.59 -16.80
C VAL A 33 16.42 -12.83 -15.85
N PHE A 34 15.20 -13.04 -16.34
CA PHE A 34 14.05 -13.33 -15.49
C PHE A 34 13.49 -14.77 -15.64
N SER A 35 14.38 -15.74 -15.74
CA SER A 35 14.00 -17.16 -15.53
C SER A 35 15.10 -17.85 -14.73
N ILE A 36 15.12 -17.63 -13.42
CA ILE A 36 15.85 -18.48 -12.50
C ILE A 36 14.86 -19.44 -11.85
N SER A 37 14.56 -20.53 -12.55
CA SER A 37 14.05 -21.73 -11.90
C SER A 37 15.23 -22.43 -11.24
N LYS A 38 15.48 -22.15 -9.97
CA LYS A 38 16.46 -22.92 -9.20
C LYS A 38 15.75 -24.10 -8.56
N GLU A 39 15.85 -25.25 -9.22
CA GLU A 39 15.42 -26.53 -8.68
C GLU A 39 16.38 -26.94 -7.54
N ILE A 40 15.95 -26.81 -6.29
CA ILE A 40 16.66 -27.35 -5.13
C ILE A 40 16.06 -28.71 -4.83
N LYS A 41 16.76 -29.78 -5.25
CA LYS A 41 16.44 -31.14 -4.83
C LYS A 41 17.00 -31.37 -3.44
N ILE A 42 16.15 -31.33 -2.44
CA ILE A 42 16.38 -31.91 -1.12
C ILE A 42 15.42 -33.10 -0.98
N GLY A 43 15.96 -34.27 -0.67
CA GLY A 43 15.35 -35.59 -0.74
C GLY A 43 13.89 -35.67 -0.30
N GLY A 44 13.02 -36.18 -1.19
CA GLY A 44 11.76 -36.83 -0.87
C GLY A 44 10.60 -35.91 -0.55
N SER A 45 10.13 -35.13 -1.48
CA SER A 45 8.78 -34.79 -1.94
C SER A 45 8.82 -33.47 -2.71
N SER A 46 8.43 -33.53 -3.99
CA SER A 46 8.38 -32.34 -4.85
C SER A 46 7.17 -31.51 -4.46
N GLN A 47 7.40 -30.42 -3.74
CA GLN A 47 6.42 -29.33 -3.65
C GLN A 47 6.90 -28.23 -4.57
N CYS A 48 6.17 -28.00 -5.64
CA CYS A 48 6.32 -26.84 -6.50
C CYS A 48 5.84 -25.61 -5.74
N PHE A 49 6.74 -24.79 -5.25
CA PHE A 49 6.41 -23.45 -4.78
C PHE A 49 6.25 -22.55 -6.01
N SER A 50 5.03 -22.37 -6.48
CA SER A 50 4.70 -21.26 -7.35
C SER A 50 4.76 -20.00 -6.51
N SER A 51 5.78 -19.17 -6.71
CA SER A 51 5.81 -17.82 -6.15
C SER A 51 4.80 -16.98 -6.94
N GLU A 52 3.54 -17.10 -6.61
CA GLU A 52 2.54 -16.13 -7.05
C GLU A 52 2.79 -14.84 -6.26
N LYS A 53 3.26 -13.83 -6.98
CA LYS A 53 3.39 -12.48 -6.46
C LYS A 53 1.96 -11.99 -6.17
N SER A 54 1.56 -12.03 -4.91
CA SER A 54 0.30 -11.44 -4.47
C SER A 54 0.29 -9.96 -4.90
N SER A 55 -0.73 -9.58 -5.62
CA SER A 55 -0.96 -8.19 -6.02
C SER A 55 -1.68 -7.39 -4.91
N ASP A 56 -1.97 -8.01 -3.77
CA ASP A 56 -2.57 -7.35 -2.61
C ASP A 56 -1.47 -6.61 -1.82
N PRO A 57 -1.49 -5.26 -1.77
CA PRO A 57 -0.50 -4.48 -1.04
C PRO A 57 -0.54 -4.71 0.48
N LEU A 58 -1.62 -5.32 0.98
CA LEU A 58 -1.79 -5.68 2.39
C LEU A 58 -1.39 -7.12 2.69
N ALA A 59 -1.00 -7.93 1.69
CA ALA A 59 -0.59 -9.30 1.94
C ALA A 59 0.72 -9.35 2.73
N PRO A 60 0.75 -9.96 3.92
CA PRO A 60 1.99 -10.14 4.68
C PRO A 60 2.93 -11.09 3.93
N PRO A 61 4.25 -10.98 4.13
CA PRO A 61 5.19 -11.94 3.57
C PRO A 61 4.91 -13.31 4.14
N LEU A 62 4.97 -14.35 3.29
CA LEU A 62 4.89 -15.73 3.74
C LEU A 62 6.15 -16.04 4.56
N ILE A 63 6.08 -15.86 5.86
CA ILE A 63 7.12 -16.28 6.79
C ILE A 63 6.90 -17.77 7.04
N GLY A 64 7.92 -18.58 6.72
CA GLY A 64 7.88 -20.01 6.97
C GLY A 64 7.53 -20.28 8.42
N GLN A 65 6.60 -21.21 8.65
CA GLN A 65 6.06 -21.57 9.94
C GLN A 65 7.15 -21.74 11.00
N ALA A 66 7.19 -20.84 11.95
CA ALA A 66 7.93 -20.99 13.18
C ALA A 66 6.93 -21.27 14.31
N GLY A 67 7.00 -22.44 14.88
CA GLY A 67 6.65 -22.86 16.22
C GLY A 67 5.42 -22.32 16.96
N PRO A 68 5.09 -22.91 18.10
CA PRO A 68 3.74 -22.98 18.68
C PRO A 68 3.33 -21.76 19.50
N LEU A 69 3.10 -20.65 18.89
CA LEU A 69 2.27 -19.53 19.38
C LEU A 69 1.78 -18.79 18.13
N SER A 70 0.83 -19.38 17.41
CA SER A 70 0.15 -18.62 16.36
C SER A 70 -0.72 -17.59 17.04
N ASP A 71 -0.42 -16.32 16.79
CA ASP A 71 -1.32 -15.23 17.09
C ASP A 71 -2.59 -15.39 16.28
N ASP A 72 -3.73 -15.32 16.96
CA ASP A 72 -5.09 -15.39 16.38
C ASP A 72 -5.88 -14.09 16.60
N GLN A 73 -5.21 -13.05 17.16
CA GLN A 73 -5.79 -11.76 17.41
C GLN A 73 -5.54 -10.85 16.19
N ALA A 74 -6.58 -10.19 15.73
CA ALA A 74 -6.43 -9.20 14.66
C ALA A 74 -6.18 -7.80 15.24
N PRO A 75 -5.40 -6.94 14.54
CA PRO A 75 -5.06 -5.62 15.02
C PRO A 75 -6.26 -4.72 15.32
N GLY A 76 -6.03 -3.75 16.20
CA GLY A 76 -6.98 -2.73 16.58
C GLY A 76 -6.54 -1.31 16.20
N ILE A 77 -7.50 -0.38 16.25
CA ILE A 77 -7.24 1.05 16.12
C ILE A 77 -7.55 1.73 17.45
N ALA A 78 -6.59 2.51 17.96
CA ALA A 78 -6.74 3.32 19.16
C ALA A 78 -7.00 4.81 18.83
N GLY A 79 -6.67 5.25 17.62
CA GLY A 79 -6.89 6.64 17.19
C GLY A 79 -6.68 6.84 15.69
N LEU A 80 -7.36 7.84 15.15
CA LEU A 80 -7.19 8.29 13.77
C LEU A 80 -7.27 9.82 13.74
N SER A 81 -6.33 10.45 13.04
CA SER A 81 -6.36 11.88 12.70
C SER A 81 -6.37 12.05 11.20
N ILE A 82 -7.17 12.99 10.71
CA ILE A 82 -7.27 13.40 9.30
C ILE A 82 -7.10 14.92 9.26
N GLU A 83 -6.03 15.41 8.66
CA GLU A 83 -5.70 16.83 8.64
C GLU A 83 -5.17 17.30 7.28
N PRO A 84 -5.79 18.34 6.68
CA PRO A 84 -7.03 19.01 7.11
C PRO A 84 -8.30 18.21 6.74
N GLN A 85 -9.37 18.36 7.53
CA GLN A 85 -10.68 17.80 7.21
C GLN A 85 -11.48 18.67 6.22
N LYS A 86 -11.02 19.90 5.98
CA LYS A 86 -11.64 20.83 5.03
C LYS A 86 -10.59 21.37 4.09
N ILE A 87 -10.83 21.25 2.79
CA ILE A 87 -9.92 21.66 1.72
C ILE A 87 -10.67 22.59 0.78
N SER A 88 -10.01 23.67 0.34
CA SER A 88 -10.54 24.54 -0.71
C SER A 88 -10.02 24.09 -2.08
N LEU A 89 -10.91 24.04 -3.08
CA LEU A 89 -10.54 23.82 -4.48
C LEU A 89 -9.59 24.90 -5.00
N ALA A 90 -9.72 26.14 -4.48
CA ALA A 90 -8.83 27.25 -4.87
C ALA A 90 -7.39 27.09 -4.33
N SER A 91 -7.18 26.26 -3.33
CA SER A 91 -5.89 25.96 -2.72
C SER A 91 -5.83 24.49 -2.34
N PRO A 92 -5.68 23.59 -3.33
CA PRO A 92 -5.59 22.17 -3.05
C PRO A 92 -4.34 21.86 -2.25
N GLN A 93 -4.49 21.05 -1.22
CA GLN A 93 -3.40 20.62 -0.37
C GLN A 93 -3.56 19.14 -0.03
N PRO A 94 -2.45 18.44 0.23
CA PRO A 94 -2.52 17.03 0.65
C PRO A 94 -3.18 16.90 2.02
N VAL A 95 -3.82 15.77 2.25
CA VAL A 95 -4.37 15.36 3.54
C VAL A 95 -3.43 14.39 4.21
N ASN A 96 -3.02 14.72 5.43
CA ASN A 96 -2.22 13.85 6.26
C ASN A 96 -3.15 13.00 7.13
N LEU A 97 -2.92 11.71 7.14
CA LEU A 97 -3.59 10.76 8.01
C LEU A 97 -2.58 10.22 9.01
N THR A 98 -2.97 10.17 10.27
CA THR A 98 -2.17 9.51 11.32
C THR A 98 -3.06 8.52 12.04
N ALA A 99 -2.70 7.24 11.97
CA ALA A 99 -3.39 6.15 12.66
C ALA A 99 -2.56 5.67 13.85
N HIS A 100 -3.18 5.53 15.01
CA HIS A 100 -2.62 4.86 16.18
C HIS A 100 -3.15 3.42 16.16
N LEU A 101 -2.28 2.49 15.83
CA LEU A 101 -2.60 1.08 15.66
C LEU A 101 -1.99 0.27 16.79
N ILE A 102 -2.73 -0.74 17.26
CA ILE A 102 -2.35 -1.60 18.36
C ILE A 102 -2.56 -3.08 17.98
N ASP A 103 -1.69 -3.93 18.48
CA ASP A 103 -1.69 -5.36 18.27
C ASP A 103 -0.95 -6.05 19.42
N ASP A 104 -1.19 -7.33 19.66
CA ASP A 104 -0.45 -8.05 20.71
C ASP A 104 0.92 -8.54 20.23
N GLN A 105 1.14 -8.64 18.93
CA GLN A 105 2.41 -9.02 18.32
C GLN A 105 3.00 -7.87 17.47
N ALA A 106 2.58 -7.75 16.21
CA ALA A 106 3.12 -6.73 15.33
C ALA A 106 2.19 -6.42 14.15
N ILE A 107 1.91 -5.15 13.95
CA ILE A 107 1.16 -4.64 12.82
C ILE A 107 2.02 -4.76 11.54
N TRP A 108 1.44 -5.39 10.50
CA TRP A 108 2.05 -5.47 9.18
C TRP A 108 1.70 -4.26 8.34
N ALA A 109 0.42 -4.02 8.13
CA ALA A 109 -0.07 -2.93 7.31
C ALA A 109 -1.53 -2.57 7.66
N ALA A 110 -1.93 -1.37 7.25
CA ALA A 110 -3.33 -0.97 7.23
C ALA A 110 -3.65 -0.15 5.97
N GLU A 111 -4.92 -0.17 5.56
CA GLU A 111 -5.42 0.58 4.42
C GLU A 111 -6.71 1.29 4.79
N ALA A 112 -6.74 2.61 4.60
CA ALA A 112 -7.94 3.42 4.72
C ALA A 112 -8.48 3.75 3.33
N ALA A 113 -9.67 3.26 2.98
CA ALA A 113 -10.30 3.45 1.68
C ALA A 113 -11.38 4.53 1.75
N PHE A 114 -11.21 5.59 0.99
CA PHE A 114 -12.16 6.71 0.87
C PHE A 114 -12.91 6.64 -0.44
N SER A 115 -14.20 7.04 -0.41
CA SER A 115 -15.01 7.25 -1.60
C SER A 115 -15.38 8.71 -1.72
N GLY A 116 -15.25 9.26 -2.92
CA GLY A 116 -15.63 10.61 -3.28
C GLY A 116 -17.08 10.73 -3.73
N PRO A 117 -17.56 11.98 -3.93
CA PRO A 117 -18.96 12.27 -4.25
C PRO A 117 -19.40 11.76 -5.62
N GLY A 118 -18.48 11.52 -6.55
CA GLY A 118 -18.75 10.96 -7.88
C GLY A 118 -18.47 9.45 -7.98
N GLY A 119 -18.14 8.79 -6.85
CA GLY A 119 -17.79 7.37 -6.83
C GLY A 119 -16.30 7.11 -7.04
N GLU A 120 -15.47 8.15 -7.02
CA GLU A 120 -14.02 8.02 -7.03
C GLU A 120 -13.55 7.31 -5.75
N SER A 121 -12.45 6.59 -5.87
CA SER A 121 -11.82 5.92 -4.74
C SER A 121 -10.38 6.36 -4.58
N ILE A 122 -9.94 6.55 -3.34
CA ILE A 122 -8.56 6.81 -2.98
C ILE A 122 -8.21 6.07 -1.70
N THR A 123 -6.98 5.60 -1.59
CA THR A 123 -6.53 4.84 -0.43
C THR A 123 -5.30 5.46 0.22
N ALA A 124 -5.25 5.39 1.56
CA ALA A 124 -4.07 5.68 2.35
C ALA A 124 -3.50 4.38 2.91
N LEU A 125 -2.23 4.12 2.66
CA LEU A 125 -1.54 2.94 3.16
C LEU A 125 -0.67 3.29 4.37
N PHE A 126 -0.70 2.44 5.37
CA PHE A 126 0.12 2.48 6.56
C PHE A 126 0.93 1.19 6.67
N SER A 127 2.23 1.30 6.93
CA SER A 127 3.13 0.17 7.04
C SER A 127 4.30 0.50 7.97
N SER A 128 5.16 -0.45 8.24
CA SER A 128 6.36 -0.22 9.03
C SER A 128 7.26 0.89 8.49
N GLN A 129 7.20 1.18 7.18
CA GLN A 129 8.01 2.22 6.53
C GLN A 129 7.54 3.64 6.89
N ASN A 130 6.28 3.82 7.23
CA ASN A 130 5.72 5.12 7.59
C ASN A 130 5.26 5.19 9.06
N ARG A 131 5.80 4.30 9.91
CA ARG A 131 5.67 4.42 11.36
C ARG A 131 6.45 5.64 11.84
N SER A 132 5.74 6.61 12.39
CA SER A 132 6.30 7.88 12.87
C SER A 132 6.81 7.81 14.31
N SER A 133 6.20 6.93 15.15
CA SER A 133 6.60 6.72 16.54
C SER A 133 6.00 5.43 17.10
N GLY A 134 6.44 5.07 18.31
CA GLY A 134 5.98 3.85 19.00
C GLY A 134 6.69 2.59 18.53
N THR A 135 6.07 1.44 18.79
CA THR A 135 6.59 0.10 18.48
C THR A 135 5.83 -0.54 17.33
N GLU A 136 6.16 -1.77 16.99
CA GLU A 136 5.42 -2.54 15.98
C GLU A 136 4.05 -3.00 16.48
N SER A 137 3.91 -3.18 17.80
CA SER A 137 2.66 -3.59 18.44
C SER A 137 1.83 -2.43 19.02
N ASP A 138 2.42 -1.24 19.14
CA ASP A 138 1.74 -0.02 19.60
C ASP A 138 2.43 1.18 18.97
N GLY A 139 1.92 1.61 17.80
CA GLY A 139 2.59 2.58 16.95
C GLY A 139 1.68 3.58 16.26
N PHE A 140 2.27 4.74 15.98
CA PHE A 140 1.66 5.77 15.14
C PHE A 140 2.21 5.67 13.73
N TYR A 141 1.31 5.62 12.77
CA TYR A 141 1.61 5.48 11.35
C TYR A 141 1.04 6.66 10.60
N SER A 142 1.84 7.27 9.72
CA SER A 142 1.45 8.46 8.97
C SER A 142 1.40 8.16 7.48
N SER A 143 0.34 8.60 6.81
CA SER A 143 0.16 8.48 5.37
C SER A 143 -0.37 9.80 4.82
N GLN A 144 -0.15 10.03 3.54
CA GLN A 144 -0.61 11.24 2.87
C GLN A 144 -1.39 10.87 1.61
N ILE A 145 -2.54 11.50 1.41
CA ILE A 145 -3.32 11.39 0.18
C ILE A 145 -3.52 12.75 -0.47
N SER A 146 -3.64 12.75 -1.79
CA SER A 146 -3.97 13.94 -2.58
C SER A 146 -5.31 13.73 -3.24
N LEU A 147 -6.29 14.54 -2.86
CA LEU A 147 -7.63 14.49 -3.48
C LEU A 147 -7.60 15.17 -4.85
N PRO A 148 -8.42 14.70 -5.82
CA PRO A 148 -8.55 15.35 -7.12
C PRO A 148 -9.01 16.82 -6.95
N GLY A 149 -8.23 17.75 -7.54
CA GLY A 149 -8.42 19.20 -7.36
C GLY A 149 -9.64 19.81 -8.06
N ASN A 150 -10.49 19.01 -8.71
CA ASN A 150 -11.65 19.47 -9.46
C ASN A 150 -12.99 18.88 -8.97
N ILE A 151 -12.96 18.17 -7.85
CA ILE A 151 -14.15 17.47 -7.32
C ILE A 151 -14.47 18.02 -5.93
N SER A 152 -15.54 18.83 -5.86
CA SER A 152 -16.10 19.32 -4.59
C SER A 152 -17.07 18.32 -4.00
N GLY A 153 -17.18 18.32 -2.68
CA GLY A 153 -18.08 17.46 -1.94
C GLY A 153 -17.41 16.74 -0.79
N GLN A 154 -18.10 15.77 -0.25
CA GLN A 154 -17.62 14.98 0.89
C GLN A 154 -16.94 13.69 0.40
N TRP A 155 -15.74 13.48 0.86
CA TRP A 155 -15.01 12.20 0.77
C TRP A 155 -15.20 11.45 2.07
N SER A 156 -15.71 10.23 2.01
CA SER A 156 -16.06 9.44 3.19
C SER A 156 -15.18 8.20 3.28
N LEU A 157 -14.63 7.96 4.45
CA LEU A 157 -13.89 6.73 4.77
C LEU A 157 -14.89 5.57 4.80
N GLN A 158 -14.76 4.66 3.85
CA GLN A 158 -15.64 3.50 3.69
C GLN A 158 -15.25 2.38 4.62
N ASN A 159 -13.97 2.09 4.67
CA ASN A 159 -13.42 1.06 5.55
C ASN A 159 -11.96 1.34 5.90
N LEU A 160 -11.55 0.76 7.01
CA LEU A 160 -10.17 0.64 7.43
C LEU A 160 -9.86 -0.85 7.59
N THR A 161 -8.95 -1.36 6.79
CA THR A 161 -8.45 -2.72 6.88
C THR A 161 -7.15 -2.75 7.64
N LEU A 162 -7.02 -3.61 8.63
CA LEU A 162 -5.84 -3.81 9.44
C LEU A 162 -5.34 -5.24 9.25
N VAL A 163 -4.04 -5.44 9.17
CA VAL A 163 -3.40 -6.74 9.03
C VAL A 163 -2.14 -6.79 9.90
N ASP A 164 -1.96 -7.87 10.66
CA ASP A 164 -0.74 -8.17 11.41
C ASP A 164 0.27 -8.97 10.58
N ARG A 165 1.38 -9.36 11.20
CA ARG A 165 2.42 -10.17 10.54
C ARG A 165 2.02 -11.61 10.32
N GLU A 166 1.13 -12.15 11.12
CA GLU A 166 0.62 -13.52 11.06
C GLU A 166 -0.50 -13.66 10.01
N GLY A 167 -1.03 -12.53 9.52
CA GLY A 167 -2.08 -12.45 8.50
C GLY A 167 -3.48 -12.36 9.07
N ASN A 168 -3.63 -12.16 10.39
CA ASN A 168 -4.94 -11.88 10.97
C ASN A 168 -5.43 -10.52 10.47
N ARG A 169 -6.69 -10.48 10.06
CA ARG A 169 -7.25 -9.32 9.37
C ARG A 169 -8.51 -8.84 10.06
N ARG A 170 -8.60 -7.52 10.24
CA ARG A 170 -9.80 -6.83 10.70
C ARG A 170 -10.19 -5.75 9.71
N VAL A 171 -11.49 -5.66 9.40
CA VAL A 171 -12.05 -4.59 8.59
C VAL A 171 -13.06 -3.84 9.44
N LEU A 172 -12.87 -2.55 9.58
CA LEU A 172 -13.78 -1.63 10.27
C LEU A 172 -14.46 -0.76 9.22
N SER A 173 -15.78 -0.74 9.22
CA SER A 173 -16.57 0.15 8.37
C SER A 173 -16.48 1.60 8.85
N GLY A 174 -16.79 2.57 7.98
CA GLY A 174 -16.87 3.97 8.35
C GLY A 174 -17.82 4.21 9.53
N THR A 175 -18.95 3.52 9.59
CA THR A 175 -19.91 3.62 10.70
C THR A 175 -19.37 3.08 12.03
N GLU A 176 -18.58 2.01 11.99
CA GLU A 176 -17.91 1.51 13.20
C GLU A 176 -16.85 2.49 13.69
N LEU A 177 -16.07 3.09 12.78
CA LEU A 177 -15.09 4.12 13.11
C LEU A 177 -15.77 5.37 13.72
N GLU A 178 -16.89 5.81 13.16
CA GLU A 178 -17.70 6.91 13.73
C GLU A 178 -18.22 6.59 15.13
N SER A 179 -18.66 5.35 15.37
CA SER A 179 -19.10 4.92 16.69
C SER A 179 -17.98 4.92 17.74
N LEU A 180 -16.73 4.81 17.31
CA LEU A 180 -15.53 4.96 18.12
C LEU A 180 -15.10 6.42 18.29
N GLY A 181 -15.85 7.38 17.71
CA GLY A 181 -15.52 8.81 17.76
C GLY A 181 -14.37 9.23 16.85
N LEU A 182 -14.01 8.40 15.87
CA LEU A 182 -12.93 8.68 14.93
C LEU A 182 -13.42 9.48 13.71
N PRO A 183 -12.60 10.37 13.14
CA PRO A 183 -12.97 11.13 11.95
C PRO A 183 -13.06 10.21 10.72
N THR A 184 -14.12 10.38 9.93
CA THR A 184 -14.39 9.55 8.73
C THR A 184 -14.65 10.37 7.48
N ALA A 185 -14.54 11.72 7.54
CA ALA A 185 -14.89 12.55 6.41
C ALA A 185 -13.89 13.67 6.14
N ILE A 186 -13.72 13.99 4.85
CA ILE A 186 -12.98 15.14 4.35
C ILE A 186 -13.93 15.94 3.46
N THR A 187 -14.06 17.24 3.67
CA THR A 187 -14.91 18.13 2.86
C THR A 187 -14.04 18.96 1.92
N VAL A 188 -14.37 18.96 0.64
CA VAL A 188 -13.73 19.78 -0.40
C VAL A 188 -14.75 20.82 -0.90
N SER A 189 -14.43 22.11 -0.83
CA SER A 189 -15.34 23.23 -1.18
C SER A 189 -14.62 24.32 -1.98
#